data_345de86b30627996c075300a44504b3f
#
_entry.id   345de86b30627996c075300a44504b3f
#
_cell.length_a   1.000
_cell.length_b   1.000
_cell.length_c   1.000
_cell.angle_alpha   90.00
_cell.angle_beta   90.00
_cell.angle_gamma   90.00
#
_symmetry.space_group_name_H-M   'P 1'
#
loop_
_entity.id
_entity.type
_entity.pdbx_description
1 polymer ?
#
loop_
_entity_poly.entity_id
_entity_poly.type
_entity_poly.pdbx_seq_one_letter_code
_entity_poly.pdbx_strand_id
1 'polypeptide(L)'
;MVFHPVIHPALLVIIVLVAAAFVVVSARRSVRTSLMDVIRRSLIVVMVAVMGAGPSIPGKAVEVTSSLEVYYVIDRTGSMGAEDWDGDNPRIDGVRSDVGILMNSLTGSRFSILSWDSNVHVGMPLTTDASAVQSYMATFTQELSSSSQGSSPHRPAQELAKLLKKNKERHPNNIRAVFIFSDGETSNEGHWSTAPMGSESDWDAVKPYVDGGLVI
;
A
#
# COMPACT_ATOMS: atom_id res chain seq x y z
N MET A 1 6.96 -8.94 28.98
CA MET A 1 8.24 -8.55 28.37
C MET A 1 8.66 -9.69 27.46
N VAL A 2 8.91 -9.41 26.20
CA VAL A 2 9.41 -10.37 25.21
C VAL A 2 10.87 -9.98 24.95
N PHE A 3 11.77 -10.97 24.89
CA PHE A 3 13.17 -10.73 24.62
C PHE A 3 13.43 -11.07 23.14
N HIS A 4 13.91 -10.11 22.38
CA HIS A 4 14.38 -10.29 21.01
C HIS A 4 15.90 -10.03 20.99
N PRO A 5 16.73 -11.05 21.25
CA PRO A 5 18.16 -10.87 21.27
C PRO A 5 18.66 -10.40 19.90
N VAL A 6 19.44 -9.32 19.90
CA VAL A 6 20.01 -8.71 18.68
C VAL A 6 21.07 -9.65 18.06
N ILE A 7 21.67 -10.52 18.87
CA ILE A 7 22.65 -11.53 18.47
C ILE A 7 22.21 -12.92 18.96
N HIS A 8 22.74 -13.95 18.32
CA HIS A 8 22.39 -15.34 18.69
C HIS A 8 22.59 -15.55 20.20
N PRO A 9 21.62 -16.13 20.93
CA PRO A 9 21.62 -16.18 22.39
C PRO A 9 22.89 -16.85 22.96
N ALA A 10 23.40 -17.90 22.31
CA ALA A 10 24.63 -18.57 22.71
C ALA A 10 25.87 -17.63 22.64
N LEU A 11 25.92 -16.77 21.65
CA LEU A 11 27.01 -15.81 21.45
C LEU A 11 26.97 -14.71 22.51
N LEU A 12 25.76 -14.25 22.87
CA LEU A 12 25.54 -13.29 23.97
C LEU A 12 26.06 -13.87 25.30
N VAL A 13 25.71 -15.14 25.62
CA VAL A 13 26.16 -15.82 26.82
C VAL A 13 27.70 -15.92 26.87
N ILE A 14 28.32 -16.26 25.76
CA ILE A 14 29.80 -16.35 25.68
C ILE A 14 30.44 -14.99 25.94
N ILE A 15 29.91 -13.90 25.31
CA ILE A 15 30.43 -12.53 25.52
C ILE A 15 30.33 -12.12 26.99
N VAL A 16 29.18 -12.37 27.61
CA VAL A 16 28.97 -12.03 29.03
C VAL A 16 29.90 -12.82 29.95
N LEU A 17 30.09 -14.13 29.69
CA LEU A 17 31.00 -14.95 30.47
C LEU A 17 32.46 -14.50 30.34
N VAL A 18 32.93 -14.21 29.14
CA VAL A 18 34.28 -13.68 28.90
C VAL A 18 34.48 -12.32 29.58
N ALA A 19 33.52 -11.43 29.51
CA ALA A 19 33.58 -10.13 30.16
C ALA A 19 33.59 -10.26 31.70
N ALA A 20 32.76 -11.13 32.25
CA ALA A 20 32.74 -11.44 33.69
C ALA A 20 34.06 -12.04 34.18
N ALA A 21 34.60 -13.01 33.44
CA ALA A 21 35.91 -13.59 33.73
C ALA A 21 37.04 -12.54 33.71
N PHE A 22 37.00 -11.63 32.73
CA PHE A 22 37.95 -10.53 32.64
C PHE A 22 37.88 -9.60 33.85
N VAL A 23 36.66 -9.26 34.33
CA VAL A 23 36.49 -8.45 35.55
C VAL A 23 37.06 -9.14 36.77
N VAL A 24 36.78 -10.45 36.94
CA VAL A 24 37.28 -11.25 38.07
C VAL A 24 38.82 -11.36 38.04
N VAL A 25 39.40 -11.65 36.88
CA VAL A 25 40.87 -11.77 36.73
C VAL A 25 41.54 -10.42 36.97
N SER A 26 40.98 -9.34 36.48
CA SER A 26 41.49 -7.98 36.69
C SER A 26 41.43 -7.58 38.15
N ALA A 27 40.38 -7.95 38.88
CA ALA A 27 40.23 -7.66 40.30
C ALA A 27 41.24 -8.49 41.16
N ARG A 28 41.58 -9.71 40.74
CA ARG A 28 42.54 -10.58 41.46
C ARG A 28 44.01 -10.20 41.20
N ARG A 29 44.32 -9.66 40.02
CA ARG A 29 45.70 -9.30 39.62
C ARG A 29 46.17 -7.96 40.09
N SER A 30 45.31 -7.05 40.46
CA SER A 30 45.68 -5.71 40.84
C SER A 30 45.50 -5.49 42.34
N VAL A 31 46.62 -5.30 43.04
CA VAL A 31 46.67 -5.00 44.48
C VAL A 31 46.10 -3.60 44.83
N ARG A 32 45.77 -2.81 43.82
CA ARG A 32 45.31 -1.39 43.97
C ARG A 32 43.94 -1.13 43.30
N THR A 33 43.15 -2.10 42.94
CA THR A 33 41.80 -1.83 42.40
C THR A 33 40.89 -1.34 43.52
N SER A 34 40.42 -0.15 43.40
CA SER A 34 39.36 0.39 44.26
C SER A 34 38.07 -0.42 44.07
N LEU A 35 37.32 -0.62 45.16
CA LEU A 35 35.99 -1.21 45.12
C LEU A 35 35.12 -0.55 44.05
N MET A 36 35.25 0.75 43.88
CA MET A 36 34.55 1.59 42.89
C MET A 36 34.87 1.16 41.44
N ASP A 37 36.12 0.78 41.15
CA ASP A 37 36.53 0.30 39.82
C ASP A 37 35.88 -1.08 39.47
N VAL A 38 35.75 -1.95 40.44
CA VAL A 38 35.07 -3.25 40.26
C VAL A 38 33.58 -3.02 40.03
N ILE A 39 32.93 -2.15 40.80
CA ILE A 39 31.49 -1.84 40.63
C ILE A 39 31.27 -1.25 39.26
N ARG A 40 32.08 -0.27 38.82
CA ARG A 40 31.92 0.37 37.51
C ARG A 40 32.06 -0.61 36.35
N ARG A 41 33.02 -1.51 36.40
CA ARG A 41 33.25 -2.56 35.39
C ARG A 41 32.10 -3.59 35.38
N SER A 42 31.63 -4.02 36.53
CA SER A 42 30.50 -4.92 36.65
C SER A 42 29.20 -4.26 36.08
N LEU A 43 28.96 -2.98 36.34
CA LEU A 43 27.83 -2.26 35.80
C LEU A 43 27.86 -2.19 34.27
N ILE A 44 29.03 -1.98 33.66
CA ILE A 44 29.20 -2.00 32.20
C ILE A 44 28.83 -3.37 31.63
N VAL A 45 29.29 -4.46 32.25
CA VAL A 45 28.97 -5.82 31.79
C VAL A 45 27.47 -6.11 31.86
N VAL A 46 26.80 -5.69 32.94
CA VAL A 46 25.35 -5.81 33.08
C VAL A 46 24.62 -4.98 32.02
N MET A 47 25.08 -3.76 31.76
CA MET A 47 24.49 -2.88 30.76
C MET A 47 24.58 -3.47 29.35
N VAL A 48 25.75 -4.03 28.99
CA VAL A 48 25.94 -4.73 27.71
C VAL A 48 25.06 -5.97 27.61
N ALA A 49 24.91 -6.73 28.68
CA ALA A 49 24.04 -7.91 28.71
C ALA A 49 22.56 -7.53 28.52
N VAL A 50 22.09 -6.45 29.18
CA VAL A 50 20.72 -5.95 29.04
C VAL A 50 20.48 -5.43 27.62
N MET A 51 21.42 -4.68 27.05
CA MET A 51 21.29 -4.19 25.67
C MET A 51 21.29 -5.33 24.66
N GLY A 52 22.16 -6.33 24.85
CA GLY A 52 22.23 -7.50 23.97
C GLY A 52 21.02 -8.44 24.07
N ALA A 53 20.35 -8.47 25.21
CA ALA A 53 19.11 -9.22 25.42
C ALA A 53 17.90 -8.60 24.71
N GLY A 54 17.98 -7.32 24.29
CA GLY A 54 16.92 -6.62 23.55
C GLY A 54 15.57 -6.67 24.27
N PRO A 55 15.45 -6.16 25.52
CA PRO A 55 14.16 -6.15 26.19
C PRO A 55 13.19 -5.30 25.39
N SER A 56 12.18 -5.91 24.81
CA SER A 56 11.10 -5.21 24.13
C SER A 56 9.85 -5.21 25.01
N ILE A 57 9.27 -4.04 25.19
CA ILE A 57 7.91 -3.94 25.68
C ILE A 57 7.05 -4.32 24.47
N PRO A 58 6.19 -5.36 24.56
CA PRO A 58 5.25 -5.62 23.49
C PRO A 58 4.33 -4.39 23.39
N GLY A 59 4.71 -3.45 22.55
CA GLY A 59 3.77 -2.50 22.01
C GLY A 59 2.75 -3.35 21.27
N LYS A 60 1.43 -3.09 21.48
CA LYS A 60 0.47 -3.49 20.47
C LYS A 60 1.08 -2.98 19.17
N ALA A 61 1.36 -3.88 18.22
CA ALA A 61 1.53 -3.44 16.86
C ALA A 61 0.29 -2.61 16.58
N VAL A 62 0.42 -1.30 16.61
CA VAL A 62 -0.55 -0.44 15.98
C VAL A 62 -0.38 -0.90 14.53
N GLU A 63 -1.28 -1.77 14.07
CA GLU A 63 -1.54 -1.81 12.65
C GLU A 63 -1.69 -0.33 12.31
N VAL A 64 -0.74 0.21 11.59
CA VAL A 64 -0.92 1.47 10.89
C VAL A 64 -1.98 1.13 9.87
N THR A 65 -3.23 1.12 10.35
CA THR A 65 -4.38 0.94 9.50
C THR A 65 -4.38 2.21 8.69
N SER A 66 -3.86 2.10 7.47
CA SER A 66 -3.90 3.23 6.56
C SER A 66 -5.33 3.74 6.53
N SER A 67 -5.51 4.96 7.00
CA SER A 67 -6.82 5.62 7.00
C SER A 67 -7.17 6.15 5.61
N LEU A 68 -6.26 6.07 4.64
CA LEU A 68 -6.48 6.50 3.27
C LEU A 68 -6.75 5.28 2.37
N GLU A 69 -7.92 5.29 1.75
CA GLU A 69 -8.34 4.34 0.73
C GLU A 69 -8.31 5.06 -0.63
N VAL A 70 -7.55 4.52 -1.56
CA VAL A 70 -7.36 5.07 -2.90
C VAL A 70 -8.01 4.13 -3.92
N TYR A 71 -8.90 4.67 -4.70
CA TYR A 71 -9.63 3.93 -5.74
C TYR A 71 -9.19 4.45 -7.10
N TYR A 72 -8.53 3.60 -7.87
CA TYR A 72 -8.23 3.85 -9.27
C TYR A 72 -9.37 3.32 -10.11
N VAL A 73 -10.03 4.21 -10.84
CA VAL A 73 -11.15 3.90 -11.73
C VAL A 73 -10.66 4.13 -13.15
N ILE A 74 -10.45 3.05 -13.91
CA ILE A 74 -9.64 3.08 -15.11
C ILE A 74 -10.47 2.66 -16.33
N ASP A 75 -10.52 3.55 -17.30
CA ASP A 75 -11.01 3.27 -18.64
C ASP A 75 -10.05 2.32 -19.35
N ARG A 76 -10.56 1.22 -19.85
CA ARG A 76 -9.81 0.29 -20.69
C ARG A 76 -10.52 -0.01 -22.01
N THR A 77 -11.41 0.88 -22.42
CA THR A 77 -12.07 0.77 -23.73
C THR A 77 -11.05 0.86 -24.85
N GLY A 78 -11.45 0.50 -26.06
CA GLY A 78 -10.55 0.42 -27.21
C GLY A 78 -9.82 1.74 -27.54
N SER A 79 -10.42 2.90 -27.23
CA SER A 79 -9.81 4.23 -27.41
C SER A 79 -8.56 4.46 -26.57
N MET A 80 -8.44 3.79 -25.41
CA MET A 80 -7.25 3.84 -24.56
C MET A 80 -6.02 3.15 -25.19
N GLY A 81 -6.21 2.45 -26.31
CA GLY A 81 -5.16 1.91 -27.14
C GLY A 81 -4.61 2.88 -28.19
N ALA A 82 -5.13 4.13 -28.27
CA ALA A 82 -4.60 5.14 -29.20
C ALA A 82 -3.15 5.46 -28.86
N GLU A 83 -2.30 5.48 -29.89
CA GLU A 83 -0.85 5.70 -29.77
C GLU A 83 -0.54 7.18 -29.89
N ASP A 84 -0.98 7.98 -28.93
CA ASP A 84 -0.80 9.45 -28.89
C ASP A 84 -0.29 9.95 -27.54
N TRP A 85 0.12 9.05 -26.64
CA TRP A 85 0.75 9.38 -25.37
C TRP A 85 2.27 9.30 -25.48
N ASP A 86 2.98 10.34 -25.06
CA ASP A 86 4.46 10.45 -25.00
C ASP A 86 5.16 9.91 -26.28
N GLY A 87 4.80 10.47 -27.42
CA GLY A 87 5.22 10.02 -28.75
C GLY A 87 4.19 9.04 -29.35
N ASP A 88 4.61 7.80 -29.57
CA ASP A 88 3.78 6.77 -30.22
C ASP A 88 3.39 5.64 -29.23
N ASN A 89 3.24 5.96 -27.94
CA ASN A 89 2.83 4.97 -26.94
C ASN A 89 1.31 4.99 -26.73
N PRO A 90 0.69 3.86 -26.38
CA PRO A 90 -0.73 3.81 -26.04
C PRO A 90 -1.08 4.63 -24.79
N ARG A 91 -2.24 5.29 -24.79
CA ARG A 91 -2.76 6.03 -23.63
C ARG A 91 -2.77 5.20 -22.35
N ILE A 92 -3.03 3.90 -22.44
CA ILE A 92 -3.02 2.98 -21.29
C ILE A 92 -1.64 2.88 -20.61
N ASP A 93 -0.56 3.16 -21.32
CA ASP A 93 0.79 3.21 -20.74
C ASP A 93 0.98 4.46 -19.88
N GLY A 94 0.35 5.57 -20.27
CA GLY A 94 0.23 6.78 -19.44
C GLY A 94 -0.47 6.49 -18.12
N VAL A 95 -1.59 5.80 -18.18
CA VAL A 95 -2.32 5.38 -16.96
C VAL A 95 -1.46 4.52 -16.05
N ARG A 96 -0.68 3.57 -16.60
CA ARG A 96 0.24 2.76 -15.79
C ARG A 96 1.31 3.61 -15.11
N SER A 97 1.86 4.59 -15.83
CA SER A 97 2.83 5.54 -15.30
C SER A 97 2.26 6.35 -14.15
N ASP A 98 1.09 6.94 -14.35
CA ASP A 98 0.43 7.82 -13.38
C ASP A 98 -0.01 7.08 -12.12
N VAL A 99 -0.58 5.87 -12.27
CA VAL A 99 -0.89 4.99 -11.13
C VAL A 99 0.38 4.67 -10.34
N GLY A 100 1.51 4.40 -11.01
CA GLY A 100 2.80 4.16 -10.37
C GLY A 100 3.29 5.38 -9.58
N ILE A 101 3.18 6.58 -10.13
CA ILE A 101 3.55 7.84 -9.47
C ILE A 101 2.66 8.09 -8.25
N LEU A 102 1.34 7.94 -8.38
CA LEU A 102 0.40 8.13 -7.30
C LEU A 102 0.61 7.13 -6.17
N MET A 103 0.86 5.86 -6.48
CA MET A 103 1.16 4.84 -5.47
C MET A 103 2.41 5.17 -4.66
N ASN A 104 3.46 5.64 -5.33
CA ASN A 104 4.70 6.05 -4.66
C ASN A 104 4.51 7.30 -3.80
N SER A 105 3.63 8.21 -4.21
CA SER A 105 3.32 9.44 -3.47
C SER A 105 2.39 9.18 -2.28
N LEU A 106 1.55 8.15 -2.35
CA LEU A 106 0.54 7.80 -1.35
C LEU A 106 0.92 6.52 -0.59
N THR A 107 2.21 6.39 -0.25
CA THR A 107 2.73 5.22 0.47
C THR A 107 1.99 4.97 1.79
N GLY A 108 1.71 3.71 2.07
CA GLY A 108 0.95 3.30 3.25
C GLY A 108 -0.56 3.36 3.10
N SER A 109 -1.07 3.79 1.94
CA SER A 109 -2.50 3.75 1.63
C SER A 109 -2.97 2.34 1.28
N ARG A 110 -4.29 2.16 1.26
CA ARG A 110 -4.95 1.00 0.69
C ARG A 110 -5.38 1.33 -0.72
N PHE A 111 -5.11 0.45 -1.67
CA PHE A 111 -5.41 0.66 -3.07
C PHE A 111 -6.46 -0.33 -3.58
N SER A 112 -7.35 0.13 -4.41
CA SER A 112 -8.32 -0.69 -5.14
C SER A 112 -8.35 -0.26 -6.60
N ILE A 113 -8.53 -1.22 -7.52
CA ILE A 113 -8.66 -0.95 -8.95
C ILE A 113 -10.02 -1.42 -9.42
N LEU A 114 -10.79 -0.49 -9.96
CA LEU A 114 -12.00 -0.73 -10.71
C LEU A 114 -11.73 -0.31 -12.14
N SER A 115 -12.04 -1.15 -13.09
CA SER A 115 -11.89 -0.82 -14.49
C SER A 115 -13.19 -1.03 -15.24
N TRP A 116 -13.35 -0.33 -16.33
CA TRP A 116 -14.47 -0.56 -17.23
C TRP A 116 -14.00 -0.62 -18.69
N ASP A 117 -14.64 -1.45 -19.39
CA ASP A 117 -14.68 -1.62 -20.83
C ASP A 117 -16.14 -1.77 -21.24
N SER A 118 -16.48 -2.80 -21.98
CA SER A 118 -17.88 -3.20 -22.21
C SER A 118 -18.61 -3.57 -20.91
N ASN A 119 -17.88 -3.90 -19.85
CA ASN A 119 -18.37 -4.23 -18.52
C ASN A 119 -17.56 -3.51 -17.44
N VAL A 120 -18.07 -3.53 -16.20
CA VAL A 120 -17.35 -2.98 -15.04
C VAL A 120 -16.77 -4.12 -14.21
N HIS A 121 -15.49 -4.03 -13.89
CA HIS A 121 -14.76 -5.06 -13.16
C HIS A 121 -14.02 -4.47 -11.96
N VAL A 122 -14.17 -5.09 -10.80
CA VAL A 122 -13.26 -4.86 -9.68
C VAL A 122 -12.04 -5.76 -9.89
N GLY A 123 -11.03 -5.22 -10.56
CA GLY A 123 -9.81 -5.95 -10.89
C GLY A 123 -8.95 -6.23 -9.66
N MET A 124 -8.96 -5.30 -8.69
CA MET A 124 -8.29 -5.48 -7.42
C MET A 124 -9.14 -4.94 -6.26
N PRO A 125 -9.50 -5.79 -5.30
CA PRO A 125 -10.14 -5.34 -4.07
C PRO A 125 -9.14 -4.52 -3.22
N LEU A 126 -9.66 -3.76 -2.26
CA LEU A 126 -8.86 -2.90 -1.39
C LEU A 126 -7.74 -3.68 -0.69
N THR A 127 -6.48 -3.32 -0.96
CA THR A 127 -5.28 -3.96 -0.45
C THR A 127 -4.22 -2.95 -0.02
N THR A 128 -3.36 -3.33 0.94
CA THR A 128 -2.14 -2.60 1.30
C THR A 128 -0.91 -3.10 0.55
N ASP A 129 -1.05 -4.15 -0.24
CA ASP A 129 0.04 -4.73 -1.02
C ASP A 129 0.28 -3.94 -2.30
N ALA A 130 1.18 -2.96 -2.22
CA ALA A 130 1.58 -2.14 -3.38
C ALA A 130 2.23 -2.99 -4.49
N SER A 131 2.91 -4.08 -4.14
CA SER A 131 3.56 -4.94 -5.16
C SER A 131 2.54 -5.71 -5.97
N ALA A 132 1.43 -6.14 -5.36
CA ALA A 132 0.33 -6.75 -6.06
C ALA A 132 -0.34 -5.77 -7.05
N VAL A 133 -0.51 -4.51 -6.63
CA VAL A 133 -1.06 -3.46 -7.51
C VAL A 133 -0.13 -3.20 -8.70
N GLN A 134 1.18 -3.07 -8.46
CA GLN A 134 2.17 -2.89 -9.53
C GLN A 134 2.16 -4.07 -10.52
N SER A 135 2.12 -5.30 -10.00
CA SER A 135 2.09 -6.50 -10.84
C SER A 135 0.81 -6.57 -11.67
N TYR A 136 -0.33 -6.17 -11.11
CA TYR A 136 -1.59 -6.08 -11.84
C TYR A 136 -1.51 -5.03 -12.96
N MET A 137 -1.02 -3.82 -12.64
CA MET A 137 -0.87 -2.75 -13.63
C MET A 137 0.12 -3.08 -14.73
N ALA A 138 1.18 -3.84 -14.44
CA ALA A 138 2.15 -4.26 -15.45
C ALA A 138 1.54 -5.12 -16.58
N THR A 139 0.44 -5.82 -16.29
CA THR A 139 -0.28 -6.66 -17.27
C THR A 139 -1.61 -6.04 -17.73
N PHE A 140 -1.90 -4.83 -17.25
CA PHE A 140 -3.16 -4.16 -17.56
C PHE A 140 -3.17 -3.65 -18.99
N THR A 141 -4.16 -4.05 -19.79
CA THR A 141 -4.29 -3.70 -21.20
C THR A 141 -5.70 -3.22 -21.52
N GLN A 142 -5.84 -2.47 -22.58
CA GLN A 142 -7.15 -2.07 -23.12
C GLN A 142 -7.93 -3.28 -23.65
N GLU A 143 -9.24 -3.10 -23.79
CA GLU A 143 -10.12 -4.04 -24.47
C GLU A 143 -9.74 -4.15 -25.95
N LEU A 144 -9.87 -5.35 -26.51
CA LEU A 144 -9.70 -5.53 -27.96
C LEU A 144 -10.85 -4.81 -28.70
N SER A 145 -10.50 -4.02 -29.69
CA SER A 145 -11.46 -3.24 -30.49
C SER A 145 -12.56 -4.11 -31.12
N SER A 146 -12.21 -5.40 -31.43
CA SER A 146 -13.19 -6.37 -31.95
C SER A 146 -14.24 -6.82 -30.95
N SER A 147 -14.02 -6.60 -29.67
CA SER A 147 -14.90 -7.01 -28.56
C SER A 147 -15.62 -5.81 -27.94
N SER A 148 -15.22 -4.60 -28.30
CA SER A 148 -15.74 -3.37 -27.69
C SER A 148 -17.21 -3.15 -28.00
N GLN A 149 -17.98 -2.83 -26.96
CA GLN A 149 -19.39 -2.42 -27.04
C GLN A 149 -19.56 -0.91 -26.79
N GLY A 150 -18.54 -0.13 -27.13
CA GLY A 150 -18.50 1.29 -26.94
C GLY A 150 -18.06 1.76 -25.57
N SER A 151 -17.78 3.04 -25.44
CA SER A 151 -17.30 3.70 -24.23
C SER A 151 -18.36 4.61 -23.62
N SER A 152 -18.39 4.67 -22.29
CA SER A 152 -19.09 5.69 -21.54
C SER A 152 -18.40 5.94 -20.20
N PRO A 153 -18.02 7.19 -19.91
CA PRO A 153 -17.41 7.56 -18.62
C PRO A 153 -18.38 7.40 -17.45
N HIS A 154 -19.69 7.21 -17.70
CA HIS A 154 -20.69 7.03 -16.65
C HIS A 154 -20.87 5.57 -16.24
N ARG A 155 -20.41 4.63 -17.05
CA ARG A 155 -20.59 3.18 -16.83
C ARG A 155 -20.11 2.71 -15.46
N PRO A 156 -18.95 3.14 -14.92
CA PRO A 156 -18.44 2.64 -13.64
C PRO A 156 -19.15 3.21 -12.41
N ALA A 157 -19.94 4.27 -12.53
CA ALA A 157 -20.44 5.05 -11.39
C ALA A 157 -21.24 4.21 -10.39
N GLN A 158 -22.17 3.37 -10.84
CA GLN A 158 -23.02 2.56 -9.96
C GLN A 158 -22.20 1.49 -9.22
N GLU A 159 -21.29 0.80 -9.90
CA GLU A 159 -20.43 -0.22 -9.25
C GLU A 159 -19.43 0.43 -8.30
N LEU A 160 -18.88 1.59 -8.65
CA LEU A 160 -18.04 2.37 -7.76
C LEU A 160 -18.79 2.77 -6.48
N ALA A 161 -20.02 3.27 -6.63
CA ALA A 161 -20.86 3.65 -5.47
C ALA A 161 -21.11 2.44 -4.53
N LYS A 162 -21.40 1.26 -5.08
CA LYS A 162 -21.58 0.04 -4.30
C LYS A 162 -20.30 -0.35 -3.56
N LEU A 163 -19.15 -0.29 -4.25
CA LEU A 163 -17.84 -0.62 -3.69
C LEU A 163 -17.47 0.33 -2.54
N LEU A 164 -17.62 1.64 -2.76
CA LEU A 164 -17.35 2.68 -1.77
C LEU A 164 -18.26 2.54 -0.55
N LYS A 165 -19.56 2.35 -0.77
CA LYS A 165 -20.52 2.13 0.32
C LYS A 165 -20.13 0.94 1.18
N LYS A 166 -19.84 -0.21 0.57
CA LYS A 166 -19.42 -1.43 1.27
C LYS A 166 -18.16 -1.19 2.12
N ASN A 167 -17.19 -0.44 1.58
CA ASN A 167 -15.95 -0.15 2.31
C ASN A 167 -16.17 0.90 3.40
N LYS A 168 -17.06 1.88 3.21
CA LYS A 168 -17.46 2.83 4.25
C LYS A 168 -18.14 2.16 5.45
N GLU A 169 -18.95 1.15 5.21
CA GLU A 169 -19.57 0.36 6.27
C GLU A 169 -18.54 -0.42 7.10
N ARG A 170 -17.44 -0.87 6.47
CA ARG A 170 -16.35 -1.59 7.14
C ARG A 170 -15.36 -0.67 7.84
N HIS A 171 -15.09 0.49 7.26
CA HIS A 171 -14.10 1.46 7.72
C HIS A 171 -14.66 2.87 7.67
N PRO A 172 -15.60 3.23 8.57
CA PRO A 172 -16.35 4.49 8.50
C PRO A 172 -15.48 5.74 8.62
N ASN A 173 -14.35 5.64 9.30
CA ASN A 173 -13.44 6.77 9.57
C ASN A 173 -12.33 6.93 8.52
N ASN A 174 -12.28 6.07 7.51
CA ASN A 174 -11.26 6.18 6.49
C ASN A 174 -11.62 7.29 5.48
N ILE A 175 -10.59 7.97 5.00
CA ILE A 175 -10.65 8.95 3.93
C ILE A 175 -10.61 8.20 2.60
N ARG A 176 -11.45 8.58 1.64
CA ARG A 176 -11.56 7.93 0.33
C ARG A 176 -11.24 8.90 -0.77
N ALA A 177 -10.18 8.61 -1.50
CA ALA A 177 -9.78 9.33 -2.69
C ALA A 177 -10.07 8.48 -3.93
N VAL A 178 -10.68 9.09 -4.93
CA VAL A 178 -11.01 8.43 -6.21
C VAL A 178 -10.26 9.14 -7.33
N PHE A 179 -9.49 8.39 -8.10
CA PHE A 179 -8.80 8.87 -9.30
C PHE A 179 -9.41 8.16 -10.51
N ILE A 180 -9.91 8.94 -11.45
CA ILE A 180 -10.56 8.44 -12.66
C ILE A 180 -9.65 8.74 -13.85
N PHE A 181 -9.30 7.72 -14.59
CA PHE A 181 -8.46 7.77 -15.79
C PHE A 181 -9.33 7.43 -16.99
N SER A 182 -9.55 8.40 -17.87
CA SER A 182 -10.37 8.22 -19.08
C SER A 182 -10.06 9.33 -20.07
N ASP A 183 -10.14 9.03 -21.35
CA ASP A 183 -10.11 10.02 -22.42
C ASP A 183 -11.45 10.76 -22.58
N GLY A 184 -12.47 10.38 -21.80
CA GLY A 184 -13.78 11.01 -21.79
C GLY A 184 -14.64 10.69 -23.03
N GLU A 185 -14.18 9.82 -23.92
CA GLU A 185 -14.93 9.49 -25.13
C GLU A 185 -16.21 8.71 -24.82
N THR A 186 -17.30 9.14 -25.48
CA THR A 186 -18.56 8.41 -25.51
C THR A 186 -18.80 7.95 -26.94
N SER A 187 -18.65 6.66 -27.20
CA SER A 187 -18.67 6.13 -28.56
C SER A 187 -19.87 5.22 -28.85
N ASN A 188 -20.82 5.12 -27.92
CA ASN A 188 -22.00 4.29 -28.14
C ASN A 188 -23.26 5.13 -28.28
N GLU A 189 -23.77 5.25 -29.49
CA GLU A 189 -25.06 5.86 -29.80
C GLU A 189 -26.23 4.85 -29.70
N GLY A 190 -26.09 3.80 -28.91
CA GLY A 190 -27.22 2.94 -28.49
C GLY A 190 -27.59 1.77 -29.38
N HIS A 191 -26.87 1.50 -30.46
CA HIS A 191 -27.27 0.44 -31.39
C HIS A 191 -26.58 -0.92 -31.17
N TRP A 192 -25.51 -0.99 -30.38
CA TRP A 192 -24.65 -2.18 -30.32
C TRP A 192 -24.56 -2.79 -28.91
N SER A 193 -24.78 -2.01 -27.87
CA SER A 193 -24.50 -2.44 -26.52
C SER A 193 -25.74 -2.91 -25.78
N THR A 194 -25.66 -4.10 -25.22
CA THR A 194 -26.60 -4.60 -24.19
C THR A 194 -26.16 -4.21 -22.79
N ALA A 195 -24.92 -3.70 -22.65
CA ALA A 195 -24.38 -3.28 -21.36
C ALA A 195 -24.89 -1.89 -20.97
N PRO A 196 -25.22 -1.65 -19.70
CA PRO A 196 -25.65 -0.36 -19.22
C PRO A 196 -24.57 0.71 -19.47
N MET A 197 -24.94 1.82 -20.10
CA MET A 197 -24.02 2.94 -20.38
C MET A 197 -23.81 3.83 -19.15
N GLY A 198 -24.71 3.78 -18.19
CA GLY A 198 -24.77 4.74 -17.10
C GLY A 198 -25.29 6.11 -17.56
N SER A 199 -25.39 7.01 -16.61
CA SER A 199 -25.81 8.40 -16.83
C SER A 199 -25.02 9.34 -15.92
N GLU A 200 -25.00 10.63 -16.24
CA GLU A 200 -24.35 11.64 -15.39
C GLU A 200 -24.90 11.60 -13.95
N SER A 201 -26.21 11.40 -13.79
CA SER A 201 -26.85 11.32 -12.48
C SER A 201 -26.40 10.11 -11.63
N ASP A 202 -25.82 9.07 -12.22
CA ASP A 202 -25.31 7.93 -11.46
C ASP A 202 -24.12 8.32 -10.57
N TRP A 203 -23.40 9.38 -10.93
CA TRP A 203 -22.33 9.93 -10.10
C TRP A 203 -22.82 10.58 -8.80
N ASP A 204 -24.09 10.96 -8.72
CA ASP A 204 -24.68 11.47 -7.47
C ASP A 204 -24.68 10.41 -6.36
N ALA A 205 -24.74 9.13 -6.73
CA ALA A 205 -24.61 8.01 -5.78
C ALA A 205 -23.18 7.82 -5.25
N VAL A 206 -22.17 8.32 -5.93
CA VAL A 206 -20.75 8.24 -5.55
C VAL A 206 -20.38 9.33 -4.54
N LYS A 207 -20.90 10.55 -4.75
CA LYS A 207 -20.55 11.77 -3.99
C LYS A 207 -20.55 11.58 -2.45
N PRO A 208 -21.54 10.90 -1.82
CA PRO A 208 -21.58 10.76 -0.36
C PRO A 208 -20.44 9.90 0.24
N TYR A 209 -19.68 9.22 -0.59
CA TYR A 209 -18.68 8.25 -0.18
C TYR A 209 -17.24 8.65 -0.51
N VAL A 210 -17.05 9.80 -1.19
CA VAL A 210 -15.74 10.30 -1.63
C VAL A 210 -15.40 11.55 -0.86
N ASP A 211 -14.18 11.62 -0.33
CA ASP A 211 -13.65 12.77 0.39
C ASP A 211 -12.73 13.62 -0.50
N GLY A 212 -12.21 13.06 -1.60
CA GLY A 212 -11.39 13.75 -2.58
C GLY A 212 -11.08 12.90 -3.80
N GLY A 213 -10.44 13.50 -4.80
CA GLY A 213 -10.06 12.81 -6.02
C GLY A 213 -9.77 13.74 -7.19
N LEU A 214 -9.49 13.14 -8.33
CA LEU A 214 -9.18 13.82 -9.57
C LEU A 214 -9.64 12.97 -10.77
N VAL A 215 -10.05 13.66 -11.83
CA VAL A 215 -10.23 13.05 -13.16
C VAL A 215 -9.01 13.42 -14.00
N ILE A 216 -8.38 12.45 -14.61
CA ILE A 216 -7.12 12.56 -15.36
C ILE A 216 -7.34 12.05 -16.79
#